data_4f0e2a6d05abb8a72d451d698764dadf
#
_entry.id   4f0e2a6d05abb8a72d451d698764dadf
#
_cell.length_a   1.000
_cell.length_b   1.000
_cell.length_c   1.000
_cell.angle_alpha   90.00
_cell.angle_beta   90.00
_cell.angle_gamma   90.00
#
_symmetry.space_group_name_H-M   'P 1'
#
loop_
_entity.id
_entity.type
_entity.pdbx_description
1 polymer ?
#
loop_
_entity_poly.entity_id
_entity_poly.type
_entity_poly.pdbx_seq_one_letter_code
_entity_poly.pdbx_strand_id
1 'polypeptide(L)'
;MESWKKYEDNVYEECKTHFANATVKKNVKITGKYTSRKRQIDVCIDEDINGYLIRTVVDCKQYSKKIDVKQVESFIGMMADVSADRGIMISDIGYTKAALLRAHNNPHHLELDICSFKELTHRFQGFGVLAYSGTNGVTVRAPLGYLIDIDGRNYAVCFMYPIDQTYESSFETKEWAYINFWTKNTGENLNTLLELQSETFKS
;
A
#
# COMPACT_ATOMS: atom_id res chain seq x y z
N MET A 1 17.20 20.85 -12.20
CA MET A 1 16.48 19.58 -12.47
C MET A 1 17.32 18.48 -11.83
N GLU A 2 16.82 17.82 -10.81
CA GLU A 2 17.50 16.67 -10.23
C GLU A 2 17.69 15.62 -11.31
N SER A 3 18.87 14.97 -11.35
CA SER A 3 19.07 13.92 -12.35
C SER A 3 18.12 12.76 -12.01
N TRP A 4 17.52 12.11 -13.02
CA TRP A 4 16.64 10.96 -12.86
C TRP A 4 17.24 9.88 -11.94
N LYS A 5 18.54 9.71 -11.98
CA LYS A 5 19.27 8.78 -11.13
C LYS A 5 19.21 9.15 -9.65
N LYS A 6 19.27 10.43 -9.33
CA LYS A 6 19.11 10.92 -7.95
C LYS A 6 17.67 10.71 -7.45
N TYR A 7 16.69 10.87 -8.35
CA TYR A 7 15.29 10.58 -8.04
C TYR A 7 15.07 9.10 -7.69
N GLU A 8 15.60 8.17 -8.49
CA GLU A 8 15.56 6.73 -8.20
C GLU A 8 16.30 6.39 -6.88
N ASP A 9 17.44 7.03 -6.60
CA ASP A 9 18.19 6.84 -5.37
C ASP A 9 17.37 7.32 -4.15
N ASN A 10 16.67 8.44 -4.26
CA ASN A 10 15.80 8.94 -3.18
C ASN A 10 14.63 7.97 -2.93
N VAL A 11 13.98 7.48 -3.97
CA VAL A 11 12.92 6.47 -3.86
C VAL A 11 13.43 5.19 -3.21
N TYR A 12 14.61 4.73 -3.59
CA TYR A 12 15.23 3.55 -3.01
C TYR A 12 15.51 3.71 -1.50
N GLU A 13 16.07 4.84 -1.07
CA GLU A 13 16.34 5.09 0.36
C GLU A 13 15.05 5.19 1.16
N GLU A 14 14.00 5.80 0.59
CA GLU A 14 12.68 5.85 1.19
C GLU A 14 12.10 4.43 1.38
N CYS A 15 12.15 3.60 0.34
CA CYS A 15 11.72 2.21 0.43
C CYS A 15 12.51 1.42 1.49
N LYS A 16 13.83 1.61 1.60
CA LYS A 16 14.63 0.95 2.64
C LYS A 16 14.20 1.34 4.05
N THR A 17 13.88 2.60 4.24
CA THR A 17 13.44 3.12 5.54
C THR A 17 12.12 2.48 5.96
N HIS A 18 11.17 2.36 5.02
CA HIS A 18 9.83 1.87 5.32
C HIS A 18 9.69 0.35 5.30
N PHE A 19 10.55 -0.33 4.56
CA PHE A 19 10.58 -1.80 4.49
C PHE A 19 11.81 -2.38 5.20
N ALA A 20 12.04 -1.94 6.44
CA ALA A 20 13.25 -2.29 7.20
C ALA A 20 13.48 -3.80 7.37
N ASN A 21 12.41 -4.61 7.35
CA ASN A 21 12.47 -6.07 7.48
C ASN A 21 12.49 -6.80 6.13
N ALA A 22 12.45 -6.05 5.02
CA ALA A 22 12.48 -6.61 3.68
C ALA A 22 13.88 -6.53 3.05
N THR A 23 14.09 -7.33 2.02
CA THR A 23 15.26 -7.21 1.15
C THR A 23 14.95 -6.19 0.05
N VAL A 24 15.45 -4.96 0.20
CA VAL A 24 15.29 -3.89 -0.80
C VAL A 24 16.52 -3.79 -1.69
N LYS A 25 16.32 -3.87 -2.99
CA LYS A 25 17.38 -3.78 -3.99
C LYS A 25 17.02 -2.78 -5.08
N LYS A 26 18.00 -2.00 -5.55
CA LYS A 26 17.82 -1.09 -6.69
C LYS A 26 18.41 -1.64 -7.97
N ASN A 27 17.87 -1.20 -9.10
CA ASN A 27 18.36 -1.50 -10.45
C ASN A 27 18.55 -3.01 -10.70
N VAL A 28 17.52 -3.79 -10.36
CA VAL A 28 17.56 -5.27 -10.46
C VAL A 28 17.12 -5.73 -11.83
N LYS A 29 17.78 -6.77 -12.35
CA LYS A 29 17.35 -7.45 -13.58
C LYS A 29 16.74 -8.80 -13.24
N ILE A 30 15.43 -8.95 -13.50
CA ILE A 30 14.68 -10.18 -13.27
C ILE A 30 14.32 -10.79 -14.62
N THR A 31 14.53 -12.10 -14.77
CA THR A 31 14.11 -12.81 -15.99
C THR A 31 12.59 -12.99 -15.96
N GLY A 32 11.93 -12.49 -16.98
CA GLY A 32 10.48 -12.59 -17.12
C GLY A 32 10.01 -14.03 -17.32
N LYS A 33 8.97 -14.42 -16.63
CA LYS A 33 8.35 -15.75 -16.66
C LYS A 33 7.75 -16.09 -18.03
N TYR A 34 7.13 -15.10 -18.66
CA TYR A 34 6.42 -15.29 -19.92
C TYR A 34 7.27 -14.89 -21.13
N THR A 35 8.12 -13.88 -20.99
CA THR A 35 8.89 -13.33 -22.10
C THR A 35 10.31 -13.88 -22.20
N SER A 36 10.82 -14.53 -21.14
CA SER A 36 12.23 -14.94 -20.99
C SER A 36 13.24 -13.80 -21.14
N ARG A 37 12.76 -12.55 -21.15
CA ARG A 37 13.61 -11.35 -21.25
C ARG A 37 13.97 -10.84 -19.88
N LYS A 38 15.14 -10.25 -19.75
CA LYS A 38 15.54 -9.54 -18.52
C LYS A 38 14.77 -8.22 -18.43
N ARG A 39 13.93 -8.11 -17.41
CA ARG A 39 13.23 -6.88 -17.04
C ARG A 39 14.05 -6.10 -16.05
N GLN A 40 14.27 -4.84 -16.32
CA GLN A 40 14.92 -3.94 -15.37
C GLN A 40 13.84 -3.38 -14.43
N ILE A 41 14.12 -3.44 -13.13
CA ILE A 41 13.27 -2.96 -12.04
C ILE A 41 14.05 -1.89 -11.28
N ASP A 42 13.48 -0.70 -11.14
CA ASP A 42 14.17 0.41 -10.48
C ASP A 42 14.38 0.11 -9.00
N VAL A 43 13.33 -0.31 -8.27
CA VAL A 43 13.43 -0.83 -6.91
C VAL A 43 12.61 -2.10 -6.77
N CYS A 44 13.22 -3.16 -6.22
CA CYS A 44 12.57 -4.43 -5.90
C CYS A 44 12.63 -4.65 -4.39
N ILE A 45 11.48 -4.96 -3.81
CA ILE A 45 11.29 -5.19 -2.38
C ILE A 45 10.75 -6.61 -2.24
N ASP A 46 11.53 -7.48 -1.62
CA ASP A 46 11.16 -8.86 -1.33
C ASP A 46 10.96 -9.01 0.19
N GLU A 47 9.73 -9.26 0.61
CA GLU A 47 9.34 -9.49 2.01
C GLU A 47 8.99 -10.96 2.22
N ASP A 48 9.52 -11.58 3.28
CA ASP A 48 9.04 -12.88 3.75
C ASP A 48 7.95 -12.65 4.82
N ILE A 49 6.74 -13.09 4.54
CA ILE A 49 5.62 -13.02 5.47
C ILE A 49 5.17 -14.45 5.77
N ASN A 50 5.62 -14.99 6.88
CA ASN A 50 5.30 -16.36 7.34
C ASN A 50 5.65 -17.45 6.29
N GLY A 51 6.80 -17.33 5.62
CA GLY A 51 7.26 -18.24 4.59
C GLY A 51 6.71 -17.97 3.18
N TYR A 52 5.92 -16.93 3.01
CA TYR A 52 5.45 -16.46 1.69
C TYR A 52 6.26 -15.25 1.25
N LEU A 53 6.90 -15.38 0.10
CA LEU A 53 7.61 -14.26 -0.51
C LEU A 53 6.62 -13.33 -1.19
N ILE A 54 6.50 -12.11 -0.68
CA ILE A 54 5.72 -11.03 -1.29
C ILE A 54 6.68 -10.09 -2.01
N ARG A 55 6.55 -10.01 -3.32
CA ARG A 55 7.38 -9.14 -4.15
C ARG A 55 6.65 -7.87 -4.53
N THR A 56 7.23 -6.72 -4.14
CA THR A 56 6.82 -5.40 -4.60
C THR A 56 7.85 -4.84 -5.58
N VAL A 57 7.40 -4.37 -6.72
CA VAL A 57 8.25 -3.69 -7.71
C VAL A 57 7.87 -2.22 -7.81
N VAL A 58 8.86 -1.35 -7.85
CA VAL A 58 8.68 0.10 -7.97
C VAL A 58 9.25 0.57 -9.29
N ASP A 59 8.49 1.41 -9.98
CA ASP A 59 8.85 2.01 -11.26
C ASP A 59 8.82 3.54 -11.13
N CYS A 60 9.96 4.17 -11.34
CA CYS A 60 10.17 5.60 -11.16
C CYS A 60 10.08 6.32 -12.51
N LYS A 61 9.13 7.23 -12.65
CA LYS A 61 8.89 7.95 -13.91
C LYS A 61 9.17 9.44 -13.78
N GLN A 62 10.32 9.88 -14.27
CA GLN A 62 10.66 11.29 -14.34
C GLN A 62 10.47 11.80 -15.79
N TYR A 63 9.21 12.01 -16.17
CA TYR A 63 8.86 12.51 -17.50
C TYR A 63 8.49 13.99 -17.47
N SER A 64 8.49 14.64 -18.64
CA SER A 64 7.97 15.99 -18.82
C SER A 64 6.45 16.06 -19.02
N LYS A 65 5.78 14.92 -19.12
CA LYS A 65 4.35 14.79 -19.38
C LYS A 65 3.74 13.77 -18.41
N LYS A 66 2.43 13.93 -18.16
CA LYS A 66 1.65 12.99 -17.35
C LYS A 66 1.73 11.56 -17.90
N ILE A 67 1.82 10.61 -16.99
CA ILE A 67 1.77 9.18 -17.30
C ILE A 67 0.43 8.84 -17.95
N ASP A 68 0.47 8.16 -19.07
CA ASP A 68 -0.71 7.73 -19.81
C ASP A 68 -1.09 6.26 -19.51
N VAL A 69 -2.24 5.84 -20.03
CA VAL A 69 -2.76 4.48 -19.83
C VAL A 69 -1.83 3.40 -20.37
N LYS A 70 -1.10 3.65 -21.44
CA LYS A 70 -0.19 2.65 -22.07
C LYS A 70 0.99 2.36 -21.15
N GLN A 71 1.47 3.36 -20.43
CA GLN A 71 2.56 3.19 -19.47
C GLN A 71 2.11 2.37 -18.27
N VAL A 72 0.89 2.59 -17.76
CA VAL A 72 0.29 1.77 -16.70
C VAL A 72 0.11 0.32 -17.16
N GLU A 73 -0.40 0.09 -18.36
CA GLU A 73 -0.55 -1.26 -18.93
C GLU A 73 0.79 -1.96 -19.14
N SER A 74 1.81 -1.23 -19.59
CA SER A 74 3.16 -1.76 -19.72
C SER A 74 3.73 -2.19 -18.37
N PHE A 75 3.47 -1.41 -17.32
CA PHE A 75 3.91 -1.74 -15.96
C PHE A 75 3.16 -2.95 -15.40
N ILE A 76 1.83 -3.03 -15.56
CA ILE A 76 1.03 -4.21 -15.18
C ILE A 76 1.56 -5.47 -15.88
N GLY A 77 1.85 -5.38 -17.17
CA GLY A 77 2.43 -6.50 -17.93
C GLY A 77 3.83 -6.89 -17.42
N MET A 78 4.64 -5.93 -17.01
CA MET A 78 5.93 -6.18 -16.41
C MET A 78 5.81 -6.83 -15.03
N MET A 79 4.89 -6.37 -14.17
CA MET A 79 4.60 -6.97 -12.87
C MET A 79 4.25 -8.46 -13.01
N ALA A 80 3.33 -8.78 -13.93
CA ALA A 80 2.95 -10.17 -14.20
C ALA A 80 4.14 -11.02 -14.69
N ASP A 81 4.99 -10.45 -15.56
CA ASP A 81 6.15 -11.14 -16.13
C ASP A 81 7.24 -11.45 -15.08
N VAL A 82 7.41 -10.60 -14.07
CA VAL A 82 8.39 -10.83 -12.99
C VAL A 82 7.78 -11.46 -11.73
N SER A 83 6.54 -11.93 -11.81
CA SER A 83 5.79 -12.52 -10.68
C SER A 83 5.78 -11.59 -9.46
N ALA A 84 5.51 -10.30 -9.68
CA ALA A 84 5.30 -9.35 -8.59
C ALA A 84 3.86 -9.43 -8.10
N ASP A 85 3.69 -9.36 -6.78
CA ASP A 85 2.38 -9.31 -6.12
C ASP A 85 1.86 -7.88 -6.06
N ARG A 86 2.79 -6.92 -5.92
CA ARG A 86 2.50 -5.49 -5.78
C ARG A 86 3.37 -4.66 -6.71
N GLY A 87 2.82 -3.55 -7.17
CA GLY A 87 3.53 -2.54 -7.94
C GLY A 87 3.26 -1.15 -7.42
N ILE A 88 4.29 -0.31 -7.46
CA ILE A 88 4.18 1.12 -7.15
C ILE A 88 4.78 1.87 -8.34
N MET A 89 3.96 2.68 -9.00
CA MET A 89 4.44 3.59 -10.04
C MET A 89 4.48 5.01 -9.48
N ILE A 90 5.63 5.68 -9.61
CA ILE A 90 5.87 6.99 -8.99
C ILE A 90 6.15 8.03 -10.06
N SER A 91 5.41 9.16 -10.03
CA SER A 91 5.62 10.28 -10.95
C SER A 91 5.15 11.60 -10.34
N ASP A 92 6.05 12.59 -10.27
CA ASP A 92 5.73 13.94 -9.74
C ASP A 92 4.94 14.81 -10.73
N ILE A 93 4.94 14.45 -12.01
CA ILE A 93 4.13 15.15 -13.03
C ILE A 93 2.67 14.68 -13.03
N GLY A 94 2.42 13.54 -12.36
CA GLY A 94 1.09 12.96 -12.20
C GLY A 94 0.64 12.11 -13.38
N TYR A 95 -0.66 11.82 -13.43
CA TYR A 95 -1.28 10.82 -14.29
C TYR A 95 -2.45 11.40 -15.08
N THR A 96 -2.75 10.81 -16.22
CA THR A 96 -3.98 11.11 -16.94
C THR A 96 -5.16 10.41 -16.24
N LYS A 97 -6.40 10.92 -16.44
CA LYS A 97 -7.61 10.30 -15.90
C LYS A 97 -7.74 8.82 -16.32
N ALA A 98 -7.40 8.50 -17.57
CA ALA A 98 -7.42 7.12 -18.07
C ALA A 98 -6.39 6.23 -17.37
N ALA A 99 -5.19 6.75 -17.04
CA ALA A 99 -4.16 6.05 -16.30
C ALA A 99 -4.62 5.74 -14.86
N LEU A 100 -5.24 6.72 -14.18
CA LEU A 100 -5.81 6.53 -12.84
C LEU A 100 -6.88 5.43 -12.82
N LEU A 101 -7.84 5.52 -13.74
CA LEU A 101 -8.89 4.50 -13.87
C LEU A 101 -8.32 3.11 -14.17
N ARG A 102 -7.28 3.05 -15.03
CA ARG A 102 -6.66 1.76 -15.38
C ARG A 102 -5.91 1.13 -14.22
N ALA A 103 -5.23 1.94 -13.42
CA ALA A 103 -4.53 1.47 -12.21
C ALA A 103 -5.54 0.95 -11.17
N HIS A 104 -6.62 1.71 -10.93
CA HIS A 104 -7.69 1.31 -10.01
C HIS A 104 -8.38 0.01 -10.45
N ASN A 105 -8.64 -0.17 -11.75
CA ASN A 105 -9.30 -1.36 -12.31
C ASN A 105 -8.28 -2.37 -12.88
N ASN A 106 -7.19 -2.62 -12.17
CA ASN A 106 -6.20 -3.62 -12.60
C ASN A 106 -6.69 -5.06 -12.29
N PRO A 107 -6.02 -6.11 -12.82
CA PRO A 107 -6.36 -7.49 -12.50
C PRO A 107 -6.32 -7.78 -10.99
N HIS A 108 -7.32 -8.48 -10.47
CA HIS A 108 -7.53 -8.71 -9.02
C HIS A 108 -6.37 -9.35 -8.27
N HIS A 109 -5.45 -10.03 -8.96
CA HIS A 109 -4.28 -10.67 -8.33
C HIS A 109 -3.05 -9.76 -8.26
N LEU A 110 -3.15 -8.54 -8.77
CA LEU A 110 -2.06 -7.56 -8.75
C LEU A 110 -2.52 -6.32 -7.99
N GLU A 111 -1.82 -5.96 -6.95
CA GLU A 111 -2.01 -4.69 -6.25
C GLU A 111 -1.15 -3.62 -6.93
N LEU A 112 -1.76 -2.56 -7.44
CA LEU A 112 -1.07 -1.47 -8.13
C LEU A 112 -1.43 -0.13 -7.53
N ASP A 113 -0.42 0.57 -7.02
CA ASP A 113 -0.50 1.95 -6.58
C ASP A 113 0.20 2.89 -7.53
N ILE A 114 -0.36 4.09 -7.68
CA ILE A 114 0.24 5.18 -8.43
C ILE A 114 0.26 6.44 -7.56
N CYS A 115 1.43 7.07 -7.45
CA CYS A 115 1.62 8.22 -6.56
C CYS A 115 2.74 9.14 -7.02
N SER A 116 2.84 10.32 -6.40
CA SER A 116 4.02 11.17 -6.43
C SER A 116 5.04 10.72 -5.37
N PHE A 117 6.28 11.18 -5.46
CA PHE A 117 7.29 10.91 -4.43
C PHE A 117 6.87 11.49 -3.06
N LYS A 118 6.25 12.67 -3.05
CA LYS A 118 5.72 13.27 -1.82
C LYS A 118 4.64 12.39 -1.18
N GLU A 119 3.75 11.82 -1.95
CA GLU A 119 2.73 10.89 -1.45
C GLU A 119 3.34 9.58 -0.98
N LEU A 120 4.40 9.10 -1.63
CA LEU A 120 5.13 7.91 -1.20
C LEU A 120 5.62 8.04 0.24
N THR A 121 6.30 9.15 0.57
CA THR A 121 6.84 9.39 1.92
C THR A 121 5.75 9.39 2.99
N HIS A 122 4.54 9.85 2.67
CA HIS A 122 3.41 9.83 3.58
C HIS A 122 2.69 8.48 3.62
N ARG A 123 2.64 7.74 2.51
CA ARG A 123 1.93 6.46 2.41
C ARG A 123 2.50 5.36 3.29
N PHE A 124 3.77 5.46 3.65
CA PHE A 124 4.41 4.51 4.55
C PHE A 124 4.20 4.82 6.04
N GLN A 125 3.51 5.89 6.40
CA GLN A 125 3.21 6.23 7.80
C GLN A 125 2.13 5.33 8.43
N GLY A 126 1.55 4.41 7.70
CA GLY A 126 0.49 3.52 8.15
C GLY A 126 0.97 2.29 8.93
N PHE A 127 2.03 2.40 9.74
CA PHE A 127 2.48 1.33 10.62
C PHE A 127 2.16 1.67 12.07
N GLY A 128 1.51 0.77 12.77
CA GLY A 128 1.16 0.95 14.18
C GLY A 128 1.34 -0.32 14.99
N VAL A 129 1.76 -0.17 16.24
CA VAL A 129 1.74 -1.23 17.24
C VAL A 129 0.58 -0.94 18.20
N LEU A 130 -0.41 -1.83 18.21
CA LEU A 130 -1.57 -1.72 19.06
C LEU A 130 -1.40 -2.60 20.28
N ALA A 131 -1.34 -2.00 21.46
CA ALA A 131 -1.36 -2.73 22.72
C ALA A 131 -2.78 -3.29 22.95
N TYR A 132 -2.86 -4.59 23.22
CA TYR A 132 -4.16 -5.23 23.49
C TYR A 132 -4.39 -5.39 24.99
N SER A 133 -3.56 -6.15 25.68
CA SER A 133 -3.71 -6.42 27.12
C SER A 133 -2.37 -6.83 27.71
N GLY A 134 -1.95 -6.17 28.78
CA GLY A 134 -0.68 -6.47 29.44
C GLY A 134 0.50 -6.38 28.48
N THR A 135 1.16 -7.50 28.22
CA THR A 135 2.32 -7.61 27.30
C THR A 135 1.92 -8.03 25.88
N ASN A 136 0.63 -8.22 25.62
CA ASN A 136 0.15 -8.62 24.30
C ASN A 136 -0.09 -7.38 23.44
N GLY A 137 0.40 -7.42 22.21
CA GLY A 137 0.19 -6.39 21.22
C GLY A 137 0.06 -6.97 19.83
N VAL A 138 -0.52 -6.21 18.93
CA VAL A 138 -0.65 -6.55 17.51
C VAL A 138 0.04 -5.48 16.68
N THR A 139 0.88 -5.90 15.77
CA THR A 139 1.43 -5.02 14.76
C THR A 139 0.44 -4.91 13.61
N VAL A 140 0.04 -3.70 13.29
CA VAL A 140 -0.89 -3.41 12.21
C VAL A 140 -0.18 -2.58 11.16
N ARG A 141 -0.36 -2.95 9.90
CA ARG A 141 0.06 -2.18 8.75
C ARG A 141 -1.16 -1.74 7.96
N ALA A 142 -1.32 -0.45 7.78
CA ALA A 142 -2.37 0.05 6.92
C ALA A 142 -2.11 -0.32 5.45
N PRO A 143 -3.15 -0.44 4.62
CA PRO A 143 -3.00 -0.49 3.17
C PRO A 143 -2.20 0.72 2.66
N LEU A 144 -1.54 0.58 1.52
CA LEU A 144 -0.85 1.70 0.89
C LEU A 144 -1.84 2.86 0.65
N GLY A 145 -1.42 4.07 1.03
CA GLY A 145 -2.25 5.27 0.93
C GLY A 145 -3.22 5.49 2.10
N TYR A 146 -3.14 4.64 3.14
CA TYR A 146 -3.91 4.82 4.37
C TYR A 146 -2.99 5.11 5.54
N LEU A 147 -3.43 5.96 6.44
CA LEU A 147 -2.79 6.17 7.74
C LEU A 147 -3.48 5.35 8.83
N ILE A 148 -2.79 5.18 9.95
CA ILE A 148 -3.36 4.60 11.17
C ILE A 148 -3.53 5.71 12.20
N ASP A 149 -4.77 5.90 12.64
CA ASP A 149 -5.15 6.80 13.73
C ASP A 149 -5.43 5.95 14.97
N ILE A 150 -4.61 6.14 16.02
CA ILE A 150 -4.66 5.37 17.27
C ILE A 150 -5.33 6.15 18.42
N ASP A 151 -5.99 7.26 18.15
CA ASP A 151 -6.58 8.11 19.17
C ASP A 151 -7.78 7.47 19.92
N GLY A 152 -8.08 6.19 19.64
CA GLY A 152 -9.07 5.41 20.39
C GLY A 152 -10.50 5.94 20.29
N ARG A 153 -10.87 6.50 19.14
CA ARG A 153 -12.20 7.07 18.90
C ARG A 153 -13.24 5.97 18.71
N ASN A 154 -14.46 6.24 19.13
CA ASN A 154 -15.62 5.35 18.95
C ASN A 154 -15.38 3.90 19.38
N TYR A 155 -14.65 3.71 20.49
CA TYR A 155 -14.33 2.38 21.05
C TYR A 155 -13.44 1.51 20.15
N ALA A 156 -12.99 1.98 19.00
CA ALA A 156 -12.03 1.28 18.18
C ALA A 156 -10.60 1.45 18.72
N VAL A 157 -9.78 0.42 18.58
CA VAL A 157 -8.37 0.47 18.97
C VAL A 157 -7.58 1.31 17.99
N CYS A 158 -7.92 1.24 16.71
CA CYS A 158 -7.44 2.17 15.70
C CYS A 158 -8.41 2.30 14.54
N PHE A 159 -8.32 3.42 13.84
CA PHE A 159 -8.93 3.65 12.54
C PHE A 159 -7.86 3.70 11.46
N MET A 160 -8.25 3.34 10.25
CA MET A 160 -7.44 3.48 9.05
C MET A 160 -8.28 4.20 8.00
N TYR A 161 -7.73 5.27 7.42
CA TYR A 161 -8.40 6.04 6.36
C TYR A 161 -7.36 6.64 5.39
N PRO A 162 -7.77 7.05 4.18
CA PRO A 162 -6.86 7.62 3.20
C PRO A 162 -6.05 8.80 3.74
N ILE A 163 -4.79 8.89 3.36
CA ILE A 163 -3.84 9.86 3.90
C ILE A 163 -4.17 11.32 3.51
N ASP A 164 -4.92 11.50 2.44
CA ASP A 164 -5.41 12.78 1.93
C ASP A 164 -6.76 13.21 2.54
N GLN A 165 -7.29 12.40 3.45
CA GLN A 165 -8.54 12.65 4.17
C GLN A 165 -8.32 12.92 5.65
N THR A 166 -9.31 13.54 6.28
CA THR A 166 -9.44 13.57 7.74
C THR A 166 -10.30 12.40 8.22
N TYR A 167 -10.27 12.15 9.51
CA TYR A 167 -11.16 11.16 10.14
C TYR A 167 -12.63 11.42 9.75
N GLU A 168 -13.09 12.67 9.84
CA GLU A 168 -14.47 13.06 9.57
C GLU A 168 -14.82 12.87 8.08
N SER A 169 -13.96 13.33 7.17
CA SER A 169 -14.23 13.22 5.73
C SER A 169 -14.23 11.77 5.23
N SER A 170 -13.49 10.88 5.89
CA SER A 170 -13.47 9.46 5.54
C SER A 170 -14.80 8.76 5.77
N PHE A 171 -15.59 9.22 6.74
CA PHE A 171 -16.96 8.72 6.95
C PHE A 171 -17.92 9.16 5.85
N GLU A 172 -17.76 10.38 5.33
CA GLU A 172 -18.55 10.88 4.20
C GLU A 172 -18.26 10.11 2.92
N THR A 173 -16.99 9.81 2.65
CA THR A 173 -16.58 9.04 1.47
C THR A 173 -16.78 7.54 1.63
N LYS A 174 -17.02 7.05 2.86
CA LYS A 174 -17.11 5.63 3.22
C LYS A 174 -15.81 4.85 2.95
N GLU A 175 -14.67 5.54 3.02
CA GLU A 175 -13.34 4.97 2.79
C GLU A 175 -12.57 4.87 4.10
N TRP A 176 -13.01 4.01 4.98
CA TRP A 176 -12.36 3.77 6.26
C TRP A 176 -12.45 2.31 6.69
N ALA A 177 -11.53 1.92 7.55
CA ALA A 177 -11.56 0.65 8.26
C ALA A 177 -11.21 0.88 9.73
N TYR A 178 -11.54 -0.04 10.60
CA TYR A 178 -11.12 0.01 11.99
C TYR A 178 -10.72 -1.37 12.49
N ILE A 179 -9.94 -1.38 13.57
CA ILE A 179 -9.59 -2.59 14.33
C ILE A 179 -10.08 -2.40 15.75
N ASN A 180 -10.73 -3.43 16.26
CA ASN A 180 -11.06 -3.54 17.65
C ASN A 180 -10.76 -4.94 18.18
N PHE A 181 -10.53 -5.04 19.49
CA PHE A 181 -10.32 -6.31 20.17
C PHE A 181 -11.49 -6.57 21.13
N TRP A 182 -12.00 -7.77 21.05
CA TRP A 182 -13.12 -8.20 21.86
C TRP A 182 -12.68 -9.36 22.74
N THR A 183 -12.96 -9.26 24.04
CA THR A 183 -12.83 -10.42 24.92
C THR A 183 -13.97 -11.38 24.61
N LYS A 184 -13.65 -12.61 24.27
CA LYS A 184 -14.65 -13.62 24.01
C LYS A 184 -15.36 -13.98 25.32
N ASN A 185 -16.60 -13.54 25.46
CA ASN A 185 -17.48 -13.94 26.55
C ASN A 185 -18.21 -15.24 26.18
N THR A 186 -18.65 -15.98 27.20
CA THR A 186 -19.43 -17.21 27.02
C THR A 186 -20.75 -16.89 26.31
N GLY A 187 -20.98 -17.50 25.15
CA GLY A 187 -22.21 -17.30 24.37
C GLY A 187 -22.08 -16.30 23.20
N GLU A 188 -21.00 -15.54 23.11
CA GLU A 188 -20.77 -14.64 21.97
C GLU A 188 -20.18 -15.42 20.78
N ASN A 189 -20.67 -15.10 19.60
CA ASN A 189 -20.18 -15.61 18.33
C ASN A 189 -20.04 -14.45 17.32
N LEU A 190 -19.51 -14.75 16.14
CA LEU A 190 -19.24 -13.73 15.12
C LEU A 190 -20.51 -12.95 14.72
N ASN A 191 -21.68 -13.61 14.65
CA ASN A 191 -22.92 -12.95 14.25
C ASN A 191 -23.39 -11.94 15.30
N THR A 192 -23.34 -12.30 16.59
CA THR A 192 -23.64 -11.36 17.68
C THR A 192 -22.70 -10.16 17.71
N LEU A 193 -21.42 -10.34 17.40
CA LEU A 193 -20.47 -9.24 17.27
C LEU A 193 -20.78 -8.33 16.07
N LEU A 194 -21.14 -8.90 14.93
CA LEU A 194 -21.53 -8.14 13.73
C LEU A 194 -22.82 -7.31 13.97
N GLU A 195 -23.79 -7.86 14.68
CA GLU A 195 -25.01 -7.15 15.07
C GLU A 195 -24.70 -5.95 15.98
N LEU A 196 -23.91 -6.15 17.03
CA LEU A 196 -23.46 -5.09 17.93
C LEU A 196 -22.68 -3.98 17.17
N GLN A 197 -21.82 -4.36 16.25
CA GLN A 197 -21.08 -3.40 15.44
C GLN A 197 -22.01 -2.61 14.51
N SER A 198 -22.98 -3.28 13.87
CA SER A 198 -23.92 -2.62 12.97
C SER A 198 -24.79 -1.59 13.67
N GLU A 199 -25.06 -1.77 14.95
CA GLU A 199 -25.80 -0.81 15.77
C GLU A 199 -24.93 0.40 16.15
N THR A 200 -23.66 0.18 16.47
CA THR A 200 -22.71 1.25 16.84
C THR A 200 -22.47 2.25 15.71
N PHE A 201 -22.53 1.82 14.44
CA PHE A 201 -22.27 2.67 13.27
C PHE A 201 -23.54 3.12 12.53
N LYS A 202 -24.73 2.82 13.04
CA LYS A 202 -26.03 3.34 12.54
C LYS A 202 -26.44 4.67 13.18
N SER A 203 -25.78 5.08 14.22
CA SER A 203 -25.97 6.34 14.95
C SER A 203 -24.96 7.38 14.47
#